data_23518f562c6777540f0ac33f9ca3b699
#
_entry.id   23518f562c6777540f0ac33f9ca3b699
#
_cell.length_a   1.000
_cell.length_b   1.000
_cell.length_c   1.000
_cell.angle_alpha   90.00
_cell.angle_beta   90.00
_cell.angle_gamma   90.00
#
_symmetry.space_group_name_H-M   'P 1'
#
loop_
_entity.id
_entity.type
_entity.pdbx_description
1 polymer ?
#
loop_
_entity_poly.entity_id
_entity_poly.type
_entity_poly.pdbx_seq_one_letter_code
_entity_poly.pdbx_strand_id
1 'polypeptide(L)'
;MIQISDDGGQTWRPVEVPDSRGKVHCNIIEMSEGKLTALFRSRSADHIYIAFSNDNGDTWSSPVRTELPNNNSSISAIKLQSGALAVIYNPVKMNDDVNTTVWPRLRCPVAIAISDDNGRTWPYIRLVEHGEGCLGISNRKSNRRYEYPVMMQKADGIIACAYSFGDRRCVKYIEVTEAWVRGCKRDKEELWFV
;
A
#
# COMPACT_ATOMS: atom_id res chain seq x y z
N MET A 1 17.61 -3.36 0.38
CA MET A 1 18.54 -2.66 -0.54
C MET A 1 17.70 -1.98 -1.61
N ILE A 2 18.00 -0.72 -1.87
CA ILE A 2 17.44 0.11 -2.95
C ILE A 2 18.57 0.34 -3.96
N GLN A 3 18.24 0.48 -5.24
CA GLN A 3 19.19 0.83 -6.30
C GLN A 3 18.89 2.25 -6.74
N ILE A 4 19.91 3.09 -6.84
CA ILE A 4 19.80 4.49 -7.30
C ILE A 4 20.65 4.66 -8.55
N SER A 5 20.11 5.37 -9.53
CA SER A 5 20.80 5.81 -10.71
C SER A 5 20.75 7.33 -10.79
N ASP A 6 21.91 7.96 -11.01
CA ASP A 6 22.04 9.41 -11.14
C ASP A 6 22.29 9.81 -12.61
N ASP A 7 22.31 8.84 -13.53
CA ASP A 7 22.66 9.00 -14.95
C ASP A 7 21.60 8.48 -15.93
N GLY A 8 20.33 8.49 -15.52
CA GLY A 8 19.23 8.02 -16.35
C GLY A 8 19.19 6.50 -16.54
N GLY A 9 19.71 5.72 -15.57
CA GLY A 9 19.65 4.26 -15.57
C GLY A 9 20.84 3.59 -16.25
N GLN A 10 21.91 4.32 -16.59
CA GLN A 10 23.11 3.73 -17.18
C GLN A 10 23.96 2.99 -16.14
N THR A 11 24.11 3.58 -14.96
CA THR A 11 24.76 2.95 -13.81
C THR A 11 23.84 2.95 -12.58
N TRP A 12 24.08 2.01 -11.67
CA TRP A 12 23.26 1.82 -10.48
C TRP A 12 24.16 1.59 -9.27
N ARG A 13 23.89 2.31 -8.20
CA ARG A 13 24.55 2.10 -6.90
C ARG A 13 23.56 1.53 -5.88
N PRO A 14 23.97 0.52 -5.09
CA PRO A 14 23.15 -0.02 -4.03
C PRO A 14 23.17 0.88 -2.79
N VAL A 15 22.00 1.06 -2.20
CA VAL A 15 21.82 1.75 -0.91
C VAL A 15 21.14 0.80 0.06
N GLU A 16 21.70 0.62 1.24
CA GLU A 16 21.13 -0.21 2.27
C GLU A 16 20.01 0.53 3.01
N VAL A 17 18.91 -0.19 3.26
CA VAL A 17 17.89 0.24 4.22
C VAL A 17 18.10 -0.59 5.48
N PRO A 18 18.52 0.00 6.61
CA PRO A 18 18.79 -0.73 7.84
C PRO A 18 17.57 -1.56 8.28
N ASP A 19 17.79 -2.70 8.90
CA ASP A 19 16.75 -3.57 9.49
C ASP A 19 15.57 -3.93 8.54
N SER A 20 15.80 -3.84 7.23
CA SER A 20 14.74 -4.06 6.23
C SER A 20 14.55 -5.52 5.83
N ARG A 21 15.18 -6.48 6.51
CA ARG A 21 14.99 -7.90 6.21
C ARG A 21 13.52 -8.29 6.29
N GLY A 22 13.02 -8.92 5.23
CA GLY A 22 11.61 -9.30 5.11
C GLY A 22 10.66 -8.16 4.72
N LYS A 23 11.15 -6.93 4.57
CA LYS A 23 10.40 -5.79 4.02
C LYS A 23 10.67 -5.71 2.53
N VAL A 24 9.63 -5.83 1.72
CA VAL A 24 9.77 -6.05 0.27
C VAL A 24 8.78 -5.20 -0.53
N HIS A 25 9.03 -5.07 -1.85
CA HIS A 25 8.19 -4.34 -2.78
C HIS A 25 7.91 -2.92 -2.28
N CYS A 26 8.96 -2.15 -2.02
CA CYS A 26 8.79 -0.77 -1.57
C CYS A 26 8.19 0.12 -2.67
N ASN A 27 7.36 1.05 -2.22
CA ASN A 27 6.95 2.21 -3.00
C ASN A 27 7.70 3.40 -2.43
N ILE A 28 8.47 4.09 -3.25
CA ILE A 28 9.23 5.27 -2.87
C ILE A 28 8.51 6.50 -3.41
N ILE A 29 8.19 7.44 -2.54
CA ILE A 29 7.44 8.63 -2.81
C ILE A 29 8.25 9.86 -2.38
N GLU A 30 8.46 10.81 -3.26
CA GLU A 30 9.03 12.11 -2.91
C GLU A 30 7.94 13.00 -2.32
N MET A 31 8.04 13.27 -1.02
CA MET A 31 7.09 14.11 -0.30
C MET A 31 7.43 15.61 -0.41
N SER A 32 8.70 15.95 -0.46
CA SER A 32 9.23 17.26 -0.80
C SER A 32 10.65 17.08 -1.32
N GLU A 33 11.25 18.13 -1.88
CA GLU A 33 12.59 18.06 -2.43
C GLU A 33 13.59 17.36 -1.50
N GLY A 34 14.19 16.28 -1.97
CA GLY A 34 15.15 15.45 -1.24
C GLY A 34 14.58 14.62 -0.10
N LYS A 35 13.28 14.73 0.22
CA LYS A 35 12.65 13.96 1.31
C LYS A 35 11.77 12.86 0.74
N LEU A 36 12.21 11.63 0.96
CA LEU A 36 11.55 10.44 0.45
C LEU A 36 10.89 9.65 1.58
N THR A 37 9.77 9.05 1.25
CA THR A 37 9.07 8.08 2.09
C THR A 37 8.99 6.76 1.35
N ALA A 38 9.39 5.67 1.99
CA ALA A 38 9.28 4.31 1.44
C ALA A 38 8.27 3.49 2.24
N LEU A 39 7.26 2.96 1.57
CA LEU A 39 6.29 2.02 2.15
C LEU A 39 6.61 0.60 1.68
N PHE A 40 6.65 -0.35 2.62
CA PHE A 40 6.96 -1.76 2.37
C PHE A 40 5.82 -2.67 2.80
N ARG A 41 5.53 -3.71 2.02
CA ARG A 41 4.82 -4.86 2.56
C ARG A 41 5.78 -5.73 3.37
N SER A 42 5.26 -6.48 4.32
CA SER A 42 6.05 -7.40 5.15
C SER A 42 5.79 -8.86 4.79
N ARG A 43 6.86 -9.66 4.72
CA ARG A 43 6.76 -11.12 4.52
C ARG A 43 6.12 -11.83 5.69
N SER A 44 6.09 -11.22 6.87
CA SER A 44 5.37 -11.76 8.03
C SER A 44 3.85 -11.59 7.95
N ALA A 45 3.33 -10.91 6.94
CA ALA A 45 1.89 -10.71 6.74
C ALA A 45 1.21 -10.02 7.93
N ASP A 46 1.89 -9.07 8.54
CA ASP A 46 1.45 -8.31 9.70
C ASP A 46 0.94 -6.91 9.33
N HIS A 47 1.84 -5.99 8.95
CA HIS A 47 1.52 -4.59 8.66
C HIS A 47 2.33 -4.06 7.48
N ILE A 48 1.96 -2.88 7.01
CA ILE A 48 2.80 -2.03 6.17
C ILE A 48 3.87 -1.40 7.05
N TYR A 49 5.11 -1.33 6.54
CA TYR A 49 6.23 -0.66 7.19
C TYR A 49 6.62 0.58 6.40
N ILE A 50 7.17 1.57 7.10
CA ILE A 50 7.55 2.86 6.54
C ILE A 50 8.97 3.23 6.96
N ALA A 51 9.76 3.75 6.00
CA ALA A 51 11.08 4.32 6.25
C ALA A 51 11.20 5.69 5.56
N PHE A 52 12.12 6.50 6.01
CA PHE A 52 12.32 7.87 5.56
C PHE A 52 13.76 8.11 5.13
N SER A 53 13.92 8.93 4.11
CA SER A 53 15.18 9.53 3.70
C SER A 53 15.04 11.05 3.63
N ASN A 54 16.11 11.78 3.97
CA ASN A 54 16.17 13.25 3.89
C ASN A 54 17.27 13.75 2.95
N ASP A 55 17.84 12.88 2.15
CA ASP A 55 19.01 13.09 1.31
C ASP A 55 18.90 12.39 -0.05
N ASN A 56 17.74 12.50 -0.70
CA ASN A 56 17.45 11.87 -1.99
C ASN A 56 17.62 10.33 -2.03
N GLY A 57 17.55 9.67 -0.88
CA GLY A 57 17.65 8.22 -0.80
C GLY A 57 19.05 7.71 -0.52
N ASP A 58 20.03 8.58 -0.26
CA ASP A 58 21.40 8.18 0.08
C ASP A 58 21.48 7.47 1.42
N THR A 59 20.66 7.88 2.38
CA THR A 59 20.49 7.17 3.65
C THR A 59 19.02 6.99 4.00
N TRP A 60 18.72 5.96 4.77
CA TRP A 60 17.36 5.60 5.17
C TRP A 60 17.28 5.28 6.65
N SER A 61 16.16 5.64 7.26
CA SER A 61 15.84 5.14 8.60
C SER A 61 15.52 3.65 8.55
N SER A 62 15.64 2.95 9.68
CA SER A 62 15.06 1.61 9.84
C SER A 62 13.53 1.65 9.60
N PRO A 63 12.95 0.67 8.90
CA PRO A 63 11.51 0.62 8.69
C PRO A 63 10.76 0.40 9.99
N VAL A 64 9.82 1.28 10.30
CA VAL A 64 8.92 1.15 11.45
C VAL A 64 7.55 0.65 11.01
N ARG A 65 6.89 -0.11 11.87
CA ARG A 65 5.55 -0.63 11.63
C ARG A 65 4.53 0.49 11.67
N THR A 66 3.69 0.60 10.64
CA THR A 66 2.53 1.49 10.65
C THR A 66 1.32 0.81 11.34
N GLU A 67 0.25 1.55 11.52
CA GLU A 67 -1.03 1.00 11.99
C GLU A 67 -1.84 0.27 10.90
N LEU A 68 -1.38 0.27 9.64
CA LEU A 68 -2.07 -0.36 8.52
C LEU A 68 -1.75 -1.85 8.44
N PRO A 69 -2.72 -2.75 8.68
CA PRO A 69 -2.51 -4.19 8.51
C PRO A 69 -2.26 -4.55 7.05
N ASN A 70 -1.43 -5.55 6.81
CA ASN A 70 -1.17 -6.06 5.46
C ASN A 70 -0.81 -7.55 5.51
N ASN A 71 -1.39 -8.32 4.62
CA ASN A 71 -1.21 -9.76 4.54
C ASN A 71 -0.13 -10.18 3.54
N ASN A 72 0.98 -9.46 3.45
CA ASN A 72 2.04 -9.68 2.46
C ASN A 72 1.53 -9.56 1.01
N SER A 73 0.48 -8.76 0.78
CA SER A 73 0.00 -8.40 -0.56
C SER A 73 0.66 -7.12 -1.04
N SER A 74 0.67 -6.93 -2.36
CA SER A 74 1.17 -5.71 -2.98
C SER A 74 0.39 -4.50 -2.51
N ILE A 75 1.09 -3.38 -2.43
CA ILE A 75 0.56 -2.06 -2.13
C ILE A 75 0.96 -1.11 -3.25
N SER A 76 0.23 -0.01 -3.40
CA SER A 76 0.64 1.11 -4.25
C SER A 76 0.38 2.42 -3.51
N ALA A 77 1.37 3.29 -3.48
CA ALA A 77 1.29 4.55 -2.75
C ALA A 77 1.69 5.73 -3.63
N ILE A 78 1.06 6.86 -3.40
CA ILE A 78 1.32 8.12 -4.11
C ILE A 78 1.22 9.31 -3.16
N LYS A 79 1.89 10.42 -3.52
CA LYS A 79 1.59 11.74 -2.97
C LYS A 79 0.45 12.34 -3.78
N LEU A 80 -0.59 12.79 -3.07
CA LEU A 80 -1.71 13.51 -3.66
C LEU A 80 -1.36 14.98 -3.95
N GLN A 81 -2.13 15.63 -4.82
CA GLN A 81 -2.00 17.07 -5.11
C GLN A 81 -2.19 17.93 -3.85
N SER A 82 -2.96 17.45 -2.87
CA SER A 82 -3.10 18.07 -1.55
C SER A 82 -1.82 18.05 -0.70
N GLY A 83 -0.81 17.24 -1.11
CA GLY A 83 0.39 16.96 -0.34
C GLY A 83 0.26 15.73 0.59
N ALA A 84 -0.92 15.18 0.76
CA ALA A 84 -1.16 13.98 1.58
C ALA A 84 -0.55 12.72 0.95
N LEU A 85 -0.18 11.76 1.78
CA LEU A 85 0.25 10.43 1.35
C LEU A 85 -0.97 9.51 1.29
N ALA A 86 -1.16 8.83 0.16
CA ALA A 86 -2.22 7.84 -0.02
C ALA A 86 -1.66 6.47 -0.35
N VAL A 87 -2.31 5.41 0.12
CA VAL A 87 -1.96 4.02 -0.19
C VAL A 87 -3.20 3.18 -0.46
N ILE A 88 -3.17 2.36 -1.52
CA ILE A 88 -4.15 1.32 -1.79
C ILE A 88 -3.55 -0.04 -1.42
N TYR A 89 -4.31 -0.87 -0.68
CA TYR A 89 -3.81 -2.10 -0.08
C TYR A 89 -4.93 -3.06 0.32
N ASN A 90 -4.58 -4.28 0.75
CA ASN A 90 -5.52 -5.20 1.40
C ASN A 90 -5.39 -5.07 2.93
N PRO A 91 -6.40 -4.52 3.64
CA PRO A 91 -6.34 -4.21 5.07
C PRO A 91 -6.61 -5.45 5.95
N VAL A 92 -5.81 -6.48 5.79
CA VAL A 92 -5.92 -7.75 6.54
C VAL A 92 -4.54 -8.15 7.03
N LYS A 93 -4.40 -8.53 8.28
CA LYS A 93 -3.20 -9.20 8.79
C LYS A 93 -3.50 -10.69 8.99
N MET A 94 -2.49 -11.51 8.86
CA MET A 94 -2.60 -12.97 8.98
C MET A 94 -1.66 -13.55 10.03
N ASN A 95 -0.76 -12.75 10.59
CA ASN A 95 0.24 -13.21 11.54
C ASN A 95 0.71 -12.05 12.43
N ASP A 96 1.11 -12.37 13.65
CA ASP A 96 1.72 -11.42 14.59
C ASP A 96 3.21 -11.71 14.83
N ASP A 97 3.70 -12.89 14.45
CA ASP A 97 5.12 -13.24 14.52
C ASP A 97 5.89 -12.64 13.36
N VAL A 98 6.65 -11.59 13.64
CA VAL A 98 7.44 -10.85 12.65
C VAL A 98 8.61 -11.64 12.06
N ASN A 99 8.96 -12.79 12.64
CA ASN A 99 10.07 -13.64 12.20
C ASN A 99 9.63 -14.72 11.21
N THR A 100 8.33 -14.94 11.05
CA THR A 100 7.78 -15.97 10.19
C THR A 100 7.35 -15.39 8.84
N THR A 101 7.75 -16.05 7.75
CA THR A 101 7.24 -15.70 6.41
C THR A 101 5.92 -16.39 6.15
N VAL A 102 4.88 -15.60 5.83
CA VAL A 102 3.54 -16.08 5.54
C VAL A 102 3.11 -15.65 4.13
N TRP A 103 2.51 -16.58 3.38
CA TRP A 103 1.98 -16.37 2.04
C TRP A 103 0.47 -16.59 1.99
N PRO A 104 -0.33 -15.66 2.54
CA PRO A 104 -1.78 -15.82 2.54
C PRO A 104 -2.35 -15.73 1.13
N ARG A 105 -3.45 -16.46 0.91
CA ARG A 105 -4.18 -16.41 -0.36
C ARG A 105 -5.29 -15.37 -0.36
N LEU A 106 -5.73 -14.91 0.81
CA LEU A 106 -6.79 -13.91 0.93
C LEU A 106 -6.28 -12.55 0.39
N ARG A 107 -7.06 -11.94 -0.49
CA ARG A 107 -6.78 -10.62 -1.10
C ARG A 107 -8.05 -9.77 -1.13
N CYS A 108 -8.76 -9.73 -0.02
CA CYS A 108 -10.02 -9.04 0.19
C CYS A 108 -10.11 -8.63 1.66
N PRO A 109 -10.62 -7.45 1.97
CA PRO A 109 -11.06 -6.38 1.08
C PRO A 109 -9.91 -5.59 0.42
N VAL A 110 -10.25 -4.51 -0.30
CA VAL A 110 -9.30 -3.49 -0.77
C VAL A 110 -9.70 -2.15 -0.18
N ALA A 111 -8.72 -1.41 0.34
CA ALA A 111 -8.94 -0.08 0.92
C ALA A 111 -7.97 0.96 0.35
N ILE A 112 -8.39 2.22 0.42
CA ILE A 112 -7.50 3.37 0.30
C ILE A 112 -7.38 4.01 1.68
N ALA A 113 -6.15 4.27 2.12
CA ALA A 113 -5.86 5.04 3.33
C ALA A 113 -5.15 6.35 2.95
N ILE A 114 -5.44 7.43 3.70
CA ILE A 114 -4.82 8.77 3.53
C ILE A 114 -4.22 9.22 4.86
N SER A 115 -3.01 9.75 4.78
CA SER A 115 -2.24 10.35 5.87
C SER A 115 -1.86 11.79 5.53
N ASP A 116 -2.06 12.71 6.47
CA ASP A 116 -1.67 14.12 6.35
C ASP A 116 -0.32 14.42 7.01
N ASP A 117 0.27 13.45 7.70
CA ASP A 117 1.48 13.58 8.50
C ASP A 117 2.63 12.69 8.01
N ASN A 118 2.67 12.46 6.70
CA ASN A 118 3.68 11.62 6.03
C ASN A 118 3.71 10.17 6.55
N GLY A 119 2.54 9.57 6.76
CA GLY A 119 2.39 8.16 7.11
C GLY A 119 2.57 7.83 8.60
N ARG A 120 2.64 8.84 9.49
CA ARG A 120 2.69 8.61 10.93
C ARG A 120 1.35 8.15 11.49
N THR A 121 0.26 8.77 11.01
CA THR A 121 -1.12 8.37 11.32
C THR A 121 -1.96 8.25 10.04
N TRP A 122 -2.98 7.43 10.08
CA TRP A 122 -3.88 7.15 8.94
C TRP A 122 -5.34 7.31 9.35
N PRO A 123 -5.80 8.54 9.55
CA PRO A 123 -7.15 8.80 10.08
C PRO A 123 -8.27 8.52 9.08
N TYR A 124 -7.97 8.42 7.79
CA TYR A 124 -8.94 8.21 6.74
C TYR A 124 -8.67 6.89 6.05
N ILE A 125 -9.57 5.92 6.21
CA ILE A 125 -9.48 4.61 5.56
C ILE A 125 -10.86 4.29 5.00
N ARG A 126 -10.94 4.02 3.70
CA ARG A 126 -12.19 3.65 3.05
C ARG A 126 -12.03 2.39 2.20
N LEU A 127 -12.96 1.46 2.37
CA LEU A 127 -13.03 0.28 1.53
C LEU A 127 -13.54 0.67 0.13
N VAL A 128 -12.82 0.22 -0.89
CA VAL A 128 -13.21 0.36 -2.30
C VAL A 128 -13.74 -0.95 -2.86
N GLU A 129 -13.45 -2.06 -2.17
CA GLU A 129 -13.92 -3.39 -2.52
C GLU A 129 -14.19 -4.20 -1.26
N HIS A 130 -15.45 -4.61 -1.06
CA HIS A 130 -15.89 -5.33 0.14
C HIS A 130 -15.85 -6.86 -0.03
N GLY A 131 -15.59 -7.35 -1.24
CA GLY A 131 -15.60 -8.77 -1.56
C GLY A 131 -16.99 -9.30 -1.92
N GLU A 132 -17.94 -8.42 -2.13
CA GLU A 132 -19.24 -8.72 -2.74
C GLU A 132 -19.12 -8.67 -4.28
N GLY A 133 -20.13 -9.07 -5.00
CA GLY A 133 -20.12 -9.00 -6.47
C GLY A 133 -19.21 -10.03 -7.16
N CYS A 134 -18.96 -11.14 -6.52
CA CYS A 134 -18.24 -12.25 -7.11
C CYS A 134 -19.01 -12.94 -8.22
N LEU A 135 -18.28 -13.53 -9.16
CA LEU A 135 -18.84 -14.30 -10.30
C LEU A 135 -19.42 -15.65 -9.83
N GLY A 136 -20.55 -15.61 -9.11
CA GLY A 136 -21.27 -16.79 -8.65
C GLY A 136 -20.84 -17.29 -7.25
N ILE A 137 -21.77 -17.94 -6.57
CA ILE A 137 -21.62 -18.41 -5.19
C ILE A 137 -20.57 -19.51 -5.05
N SER A 138 -20.48 -20.42 -6.02
CA SER A 138 -19.54 -21.54 -6.03
C SER A 138 -18.07 -21.11 -6.08
N ASN A 139 -17.78 -19.93 -6.59
CA ASN A 139 -16.43 -19.39 -6.76
C ASN A 139 -16.10 -18.28 -5.76
N ARG A 140 -16.90 -18.11 -4.71
CA ARG A 140 -16.78 -17.00 -3.75
C ARG A 140 -15.38 -16.87 -3.13
N LYS A 141 -14.70 -17.99 -2.86
CA LYS A 141 -13.34 -17.98 -2.27
C LYS A 141 -12.27 -17.57 -3.26
N SER A 142 -12.35 -18.01 -4.52
CA SER A 142 -11.37 -17.66 -5.56
C SER A 142 -11.62 -16.29 -6.19
N ASN A 143 -12.89 -15.86 -6.28
CA ASN A 143 -13.25 -14.57 -6.84
C ASN A 143 -12.90 -13.36 -5.96
N ARG A 144 -12.48 -13.57 -4.72
CA ARG A 144 -12.07 -12.53 -3.77
C ARG A 144 -10.56 -12.26 -3.80
N ARG A 145 -9.93 -12.45 -4.94
CA ARG A 145 -8.51 -12.13 -5.12
C ARG A 145 -8.37 -10.81 -5.86
N TYR A 146 -8.38 -9.73 -5.09
CA TYR A 146 -8.13 -8.39 -5.56
C TYR A 146 -6.65 -8.07 -5.32
N GLU A 147 -5.83 -8.43 -6.30
CA GLU A 147 -4.36 -8.41 -6.18
C GLU A 147 -3.76 -7.29 -7.01
N TYR A 148 -2.53 -6.92 -6.65
CA TYR A 148 -1.69 -5.99 -7.40
C TYR A 148 -2.39 -4.64 -7.67
N PRO A 149 -2.90 -3.97 -6.62
CA PRO A 149 -3.47 -2.66 -6.82
C PRO A 149 -2.40 -1.68 -7.28
N VAL A 150 -2.78 -0.81 -8.21
CA VAL A 150 -2.02 0.36 -8.62
C VAL A 150 -2.90 1.59 -8.49
N MET A 151 -2.28 2.74 -8.21
CA MET A 151 -2.98 3.99 -7.97
C MET A 151 -2.21 5.14 -8.60
N MET A 152 -2.94 6.08 -9.18
CA MET A 152 -2.42 7.36 -9.65
C MET A 152 -3.45 8.46 -9.40
N GLN A 153 -3.00 9.72 -9.34
CA GLN A 153 -3.92 10.85 -9.37
C GLN A 153 -3.82 11.55 -10.72
N LYS A 154 -4.96 11.77 -11.33
CA LYS A 154 -5.10 12.48 -12.60
C LYS A 154 -4.95 13.99 -12.40
N ALA A 155 -4.73 14.74 -13.47
CA ALA A 155 -4.60 16.19 -13.43
C ALA A 155 -5.83 16.91 -12.86
N ASP A 156 -7.02 16.32 -13.06
CA ASP A 156 -8.29 16.82 -12.51
C ASP A 156 -8.52 16.50 -11.02
N GLY A 157 -7.53 15.87 -10.36
CA GLY A 157 -7.58 15.51 -8.94
C GLY A 157 -8.25 14.16 -8.66
N ILE A 158 -8.80 13.49 -9.65
CA ILE A 158 -9.41 12.16 -9.50
C ILE A 158 -8.32 11.12 -9.22
N ILE A 159 -8.55 10.28 -8.22
CA ILE A 159 -7.70 9.12 -7.91
C ILE A 159 -8.21 7.95 -8.74
N ALA A 160 -7.38 7.50 -9.68
CA ALA A 160 -7.64 6.33 -10.51
C ALA A 160 -6.90 5.13 -9.94
N CYS A 161 -7.61 4.02 -9.77
CA CYS A 161 -7.05 2.77 -9.26
C CYS A 161 -7.40 1.60 -10.18
N ALA A 162 -6.48 0.64 -10.28
CA ALA A 162 -6.73 -0.61 -10.97
C ALA A 162 -6.18 -1.78 -10.15
N TYR A 163 -6.86 -2.91 -10.18
CA TYR A 163 -6.46 -4.15 -9.51
C TYR A 163 -7.03 -5.37 -10.21
N SER A 164 -6.41 -6.52 -10.01
CA SER A 164 -6.94 -7.77 -10.56
C SER A 164 -8.28 -8.12 -9.91
N PHE A 165 -9.20 -8.62 -10.71
CA PHE A 165 -10.57 -8.97 -10.32
C PHE A 165 -10.96 -10.35 -10.84
N GLY A 166 -11.87 -11.02 -10.10
CA GLY A 166 -12.40 -12.32 -10.52
C GLY A 166 -11.32 -13.40 -10.67
N ASP A 167 -10.44 -13.56 -9.69
CA ASP A 167 -9.33 -14.52 -9.71
C ASP A 167 -8.38 -14.31 -10.91
N ARG A 168 -8.00 -13.06 -11.16
CA ARG A 168 -7.12 -12.61 -12.26
C ARG A 168 -7.72 -12.77 -13.67
N ARG A 169 -9.04 -12.89 -13.80
CA ARG A 169 -9.70 -12.99 -15.10
C ARG A 169 -9.81 -11.65 -15.82
N CYS A 170 -9.86 -10.57 -15.06
CA CYS A 170 -9.92 -9.22 -15.60
C CYS A 170 -9.26 -8.22 -14.65
N VAL A 171 -9.13 -6.99 -15.10
CA VAL A 171 -8.71 -5.84 -14.30
C VAL A 171 -9.96 -5.00 -14.04
N LYS A 172 -10.19 -4.67 -12.76
CA LYS A 172 -11.19 -3.68 -12.37
C LYS A 172 -10.51 -2.32 -12.27
N TYR A 173 -11.12 -1.33 -12.89
CA TYR A 173 -10.73 0.07 -12.83
C TYR A 173 -11.80 0.85 -12.08
N ILE A 174 -11.38 1.73 -11.17
CA ILE A 174 -12.27 2.61 -10.41
C ILE A 174 -11.70 4.02 -10.37
N GLU A 175 -12.57 4.99 -10.22
CA GLU A 175 -12.24 6.38 -9.99
C GLU A 175 -12.94 6.86 -8.71
N VAL A 176 -12.20 7.55 -7.85
CA VAL A 176 -12.71 8.14 -6.61
C VAL A 176 -12.10 9.52 -6.39
N THR A 177 -12.73 10.35 -5.58
CA THR A 177 -12.17 11.63 -5.16
C THR A 177 -11.46 11.50 -3.82
N GLU A 178 -10.48 12.35 -3.56
CA GLU A 178 -9.86 12.46 -2.24
C GLU A 178 -10.91 12.74 -1.15
N ALA A 179 -11.87 13.63 -1.44
CA ALA A 179 -12.97 13.96 -0.53
C ALA A 179 -13.84 12.73 -0.21
N TRP A 180 -14.07 11.85 -1.18
CA TRP A 180 -14.80 10.61 -0.94
C TRP A 180 -14.06 9.71 0.06
N VAL A 181 -12.74 9.53 -0.07
CA VAL A 181 -11.94 8.74 0.89
C VAL A 181 -11.98 9.39 2.27
N ARG A 182 -11.78 10.70 2.36
CA ARG A 182 -11.77 11.47 3.62
C ARG A 182 -13.13 11.51 4.32
N GLY A 183 -14.22 11.33 3.62
CA GLY A 183 -15.56 11.24 4.19
C GLY A 183 -15.78 10.01 5.08
N CYS A 184 -14.86 9.05 5.07
CA CYS A 184 -14.87 7.87 5.94
C CYS A 184 -13.74 8.03 6.98
N LYS A 185 -14.07 8.59 8.15
CA LYS A 185 -13.18 8.50 9.30
C LYS A 185 -13.15 7.05 9.77
N ARG A 186 -11.96 6.56 10.11
CA ARG A 186 -11.74 5.22 10.62
C ARG A 186 -12.62 4.95 11.83
N ASP A 187 -13.69 4.19 11.65
CA ASP A 187 -14.37 3.54 12.76
C ASP A 187 -13.53 2.33 13.16
N LYS A 188 -13.02 2.36 14.40
CA LYS A 188 -12.05 1.37 14.89
C LYS A 188 -12.60 -0.06 14.91
N GLU A 189 -13.90 -0.25 14.78
CA GLU A 189 -14.57 -1.54 14.92
C GLU A 189 -14.88 -2.26 13.60
N GLU A 190 -14.94 -1.58 12.45
CA GLU A 190 -15.37 -2.20 11.19
C GLU A 190 -14.26 -2.77 10.29
N LEU A 191 -12.99 -2.52 10.59
CA LEU A 191 -11.86 -2.88 9.70
C LEU A 191 -11.19 -4.22 10.02
N TRP A 192 -11.64 -4.95 11.03
CA TRP A 192 -11.01 -6.20 11.45
C TRP A 192 -11.87 -7.41 11.04
N PHE A 193 -11.89 -7.71 9.75
CA PHE A 193 -12.35 -9.02 9.31
C PHE A 193 -11.22 -10.04 9.50
N VAL A 194 -11.42 -10.93 10.46
CA VAL A 194 -10.66 -12.16 10.64
C VAL A 194 -10.97 -13.15 9.52
#